data_759c23168a69269838a7bcb8d81bdfd9
#
_entry.id   759c23168a69269838a7bcb8d81bdfd9
#
_cell.length_a   1.000
_cell.length_b   1.000
_cell.length_c   1.000
_cell.angle_alpha   90.00
_cell.angle_beta   90.00
_cell.angle_gamma   90.00
#
_symmetry.space_group_name_H-M   'P 1'
#
loop_
_entity.id
_entity.type
_entity.pdbx_description
1 polymer ?
#
loop_
_entity_poly.entity_id
_entity_poly.type
_entity_poly.pdbx_seq_one_letter_code
_entity_poly.pdbx_strand_id
1 'polypeptide(L)'
;MPADHATSPLSPSPPQGIIRQHGRAALRLLLAVLVPLLLFADLAEDIFRHGGFAWDQSLLDWYAARRTPGLTQAARVLAVVAGAGGLPLLTLLFAWALRRRGDVHAAFLVLAVAGATLLNVLAKLVFHRPRPDELLAVLSEPGFSFPSGHAMVNAAFGLALALAFRRSRAGWPLAAFGVLWALLVGVSRNYLGVHYPSDVLAGFLASTAWVFGLYLTMGRRWPALRRPPV
;
A
#
# COMPACT_ATOMS: atom_id res chain seq x y z
N MET A 1 62.50 39.44 -9.40
CA MET A 1 61.26 39.18 -8.62
C MET A 1 60.45 38.18 -9.37
N PRO A 2 60.33 36.90 -8.95
CA PRO A 2 59.40 35.95 -9.52
C PRO A 2 58.05 36.07 -8.82
N ALA A 3 56.98 36.10 -9.58
CA ALA A 3 55.61 36.18 -9.15
C ALA A 3 55.19 34.84 -8.51
N ASP A 4 54.73 34.93 -7.28
CA ASP A 4 54.16 33.82 -6.48
C ASP A 4 52.80 33.47 -7.06
N HIS A 5 52.69 32.33 -7.74
CA HIS A 5 51.39 31.75 -8.14
C HIS A 5 50.79 31.08 -6.94
N ALA A 6 49.93 31.81 -6.21
CA ALA A 6 49.10 31.26 -5.17
C ALA A 6 48.13 30.21 -5.79
N THR A 7 48.43 28.95 -5.62
CA THR A 7 47.52 27.83 -5.92
C THR A 7 46.34 27.90 -4.95
N SER A 8 45.16 28.22 -5.46
CA SER A 8 43.91 28.16 -4.71
C SER A 8 43.71 26.74 -4.12
N PRO A 9 43.40 26.59 -2.85
CA PRO A 9 43.12 25.27 -2.28
C PRO A 9 41.87 24.67 -2.93
N LEU A 10 42.03 23.49 -3.52
CA LEU A 10 40.92 22.68 -4.05
C LEU A 10 39.91 22.46 -2.92
N SER A 11 38.65 22.80 -3.17
CA SER A 11 37.55 22.56 -2.23
C SER A 11 37.52 21.08 -1.84
N PRO A 12 37.41 20.73 -0.54
CA PRO A 12 37.43 19.34 -0.10
C PRO A 12 36.26 18.59 -0.74
N SER A 13 36.55 17.47 -1.38
CA SER A 13 35.53 16.55 -1.90
C SER A 13 34.57 16.13 -0.76
N PRO A 14 33.26 16.07 -1.00
CA PRO A 14 32.28 15.70 0.04
C PRO A 14 32.64 14.31 0.61
N PRO A 15 32.58 14.13 1.92
CA PRO A 15 32.97 12.87 2.56
C PRO A 15 32.13 11.72 1.98
N GLN A 16 32.78 10.62 1.59
CA GLN A 16 32.17 9.45 0.92
C GLN A 16 30.92 8.90 1.63
N GLY A 17 30.77 9.12 2.94
CA GLY A 17 29.59 8.79 3.73
C GLY A 17 28.33 9.55 3.31
N ILE A 18 28.44 10.81 2.92
CA ILE A 18 27.31 11.65 2.49
C ILE A 18 26.77 11.16 1.15
N ILE A 19 27.64 10.87 0.18
CA ILE A 19 27.26 10.35 -1.13
C ILE A 19 26.54 9.00 -0.99
N ARG A 20 27.04 8.10 -0.16
CA ARG A 20 26.40 6.78 0.12
C ARG A 20 25.03 6.93 0.82
N GLN A 21 24.88 7.88 1.72
CA GLN A 21 23.59 8.12 2.39
C GLN A 21 22.53 8.67 1.43
N HIS A 22 22.89 9.62 0.58
CA HIS A 22 21.99 10.17 -0.44
C HIS A 22 21.62 9.13 -1.49
N GLY A 23 22.56 8.33 -1.97
CA GLY A 23 22.29 7.23 -2.90
C GLY A 23 21.32 6.19 -2.35
N ARG A 24 21.48 5.76 -1.08
CA ARG A 24 20.55 4.83 -0.43
C ARG A 24 19.16 5.44 -0.22
N ALA A 25 19.07 6.72 0.08
CA ALA A 25 17.78 7.41 0.22
C ALA A 25 17.07 7.53 -1.14
N ALA A 26 17.81 7.90 -2.19
CA ALA A 26 17.29 7.96 -3.56
C ALA A 26 16.81 6.57 -4.05
N LEU A 27 17.58 5.51 -3.82
CA LEU A 27 17.20 4.15 -4.18
C LEU A 27 15.91 3.70 -3.46
N ARG A 28 15.76 4.02 -2.16
CA ARG A 28 14.52 3.71 -1.44
C ARG A 28 13.32 4.47 -2.00
N LEU A 29 13.48 5.74 -2.34
CA LEU A 29 12.43 6.53 -2.96
C LEU A 29 12.05 5.95 -4.32
N LEU A 30 13.04 5.60 -5.14
CA LEU A 30 12.82 4.98 -6.44
C LEU A 30 12.06 3.66 -6.31
N LEU A 31 12.60 2.70 -5.55
CA LEU A 31 12.05 1.34 -5.49
C LEU A 31 10.73 1.27 -4.73
N ALA A 32 10.56 2.02 -3.65
CA ALA A 32 9.39 1.90 -2.78
C ALA A 32 8.25 2.88 -3.11
N VAL A 33 8.51 3.93 -3.86
CA VAL A 33 7.51 4.94 -4.22
C VAL A 33 7.35 5.07 -5.72
N LEU A 34 8.42 5.40 -6.45
CA LEU A 34 8.29 5.72 -7.88
C LEU A 34 7.96 4.49 -8.72
N VAL A 35 8.61 3.34 -8.47
CA VAL A 35 8.30 2.12 -9.25
C VAL A 35 6.85 1.68 -9.05
N PRO A 36 6.31 1.51 -7.80
CA PRO A 36 4.90 1.20 -7.62
C PRO A 36 3.96 2.24 -8.23
N LEU A 37 4.31 3.53 -8.17
CA LEU A 37 3.49 4.59 -8.74
C LEU A 37 3.47 4.53 -10.28
N LEU A 38 4.61 4.27 -10.92
CA LEU A 38 4.68 4.10 -12.37
C LEU A 38 3.91 2.86 -12.84
N LEU A 39 4.04 1.73 -12.13
CA LEU A 39 3.28 0.53 -12.43
C LEU A 39 1.76 0.73 -12.19
N PHE A 40 1.38 1.49 -11.17
CA PHE A 40 -0.02 1.90 -10.99
C PHE A 40 -0.50 2.77 -12.15
N ALA A 41 0.29 3.73 -12.59
CA ALA A 41 -0.08 4.62 -13.68
C ALA A 41 -0.24 3.87 -15.02
N ASP A 42 0.64 2.90 -15.29
CA ASP A 42 0.58 2.01 -16.44
C ASP A 42 -0.71 1.18 -16.44
N LEU A 43 -1.02 0.50 -15.32
CA LEU A 43 -2.29 -0.23 -15.16
C LEU A 43 -3.51 0.68 -15.30
N ALA A 44 -3.44 1.89 -14.75
CA ALA A 44 -4.53 2.85 -14.80
C ALA A 44 -4.76 3.39 -16.22
N GLU A 45 -3.69 3.61 -16.98
CA GLU A 45 -3.77 4.02 -18.39
C GLU A 45 -4.44 2.95 -19.24
N ASP A 46 -4.03 1.68 -19.10
CA ASP A 46 -4.63 0.56 -19.83
C ASP A 46 -6.12 0.39 -19.50
N ILE A 47 -6.48 0.50 -18.24
CA ILE A 47 -7.88 0.44 -17.80
C ILE A 47 -8.69 1.59 -18.38
N PHE A 48 -8.13 2.81 -18.37
CA PHE A 48 -8.80 4.00 -18.91
C PHE A 48 -8.98 3.95 -20.42
N ARG A 49 -7.98 3.45 -21.17
CA ARG A 49 -7.99 3.40 -22.62
C ARG A 49 -8.69 2.18 -23.20
N HIS A 50 -8.51 1.01 -22.56
CA HIS A 50 -8.92 -0.28 -23.12
C HIS A 50 -9.97 -1.01 -22.25
N GLY A 51 -10.38 -0.43 -21.10
CA GLY A 51 -11.35 -1.03 -20.17
C GLY A 51 -10.78 -2.10 -19.25
N GLY A 52 -9.52 -2.52 -19.43
CA GLY A 52 -8.83 -3.52 -18.63
C GLY A 52 -8.12 -4.58 -19.44
N PHE A 53 -7.85 -5.72 -18.84
CA PHE A 53 -6.98 -6.77 -19.38
C PHE A 53 -7.75 -8.05 -19.67
N ALA A 54 -7.39 -8.78 -20.72
CA ALA A 54 -8.01 -10.08 -21.07
C ALA A 54 -7.88 -11.11 -19.92
N TRP A 55 -6.79 -11.08 -19.16
CA TRP A 55 -6.57 -11.98 -18.02
C TRP A 55 -7.48 -11.66 -16.81
N ASP A 56 -8.07 -10.47 -16.73
CA ASP A 56 -9.01 -10.11 -15.65
C ASP A 56 -10.23 -11.04 -15.68
N GLN A 57 -10.86 -11.19 -16.84
CA GLN A 57 -12.03 -12.05 -16.99
C GLN A 57 -11.67 -13.53 -16.81
N SER A 58 -10.58 -13.98 -17.43
CA SER A 58 -10.16 -15.38 -17.33
C SER A 58 -9.91 -15.83 -15.88
N LEU A 59 -9.33 -14.96 -15.04
CA LEU A 59 -9.13 -15.24 -13.62
C LEU A 59 -10.45 -15.23 -12.83
N LEU A 60 -11.37 -14.33 -13.14
CA LEU A 60 -12.70 -14.34 -12.50
C LEU A 60 -13.47 -15.62 -12.80
N ASP A 61 -13.46 -16.08 -14.06
CA ASP A 61 -14.09 -17.33 -14.48
C ASP A 61 -13.43 -18.52 -13.78
N TRP A 62 -12.10 -18.51 -13.65
CA TRP A 62 -11.36 -19.54 -12.93
C TRP A 62 -11.75 -19.60 -11.44
N TYR A 63 -11.95 -18.45 -10.78
CA TYR A 63 -12.46 -18.41 -9.41
C TYR A 63 -13.91 -18.87 -9.33
N ALA A 64 -14.78 -18.41 -10.24
CA ALA A 64 -16.20 -18.78 -10.28
C ALA A 64 -16.40 -20.31 -10.37
N ALA A 65 -15.63 -20.97 -11.24
CA ALA A 65 -15.66 -22.42 -11.42
C ALA A 65 -15.20 -23.23 -10.19
N ARG A 66 -14.48 -22.58 -9.24
CA ARG A 66 -13.92 -23.24 -8.05
C ARG A 66 -14.58 -22.81 -6.75
N ARG A 67 -15.72 -22.16 -6.82
CA ARG A 67 -16.47 -21.73 -5.64
C ARG A 67 -17.02 -22.92 -4.88
N THR A 68 -16.86 -22.88 -3.56
CA THR A 68 -17.48 -23.80 -2.62
C THR A 68 -18.22 -23.03 -1.53
N PRO A 69 -19.25 -23.60 -0.89
CA PRO A 69 -19.98 -22.91 0.18
C PRO A 69 -19.08 -22.46 1.32
N GLY A 70 -18.13 -23.29 1.75
CA GLY A 70 -17.20 -22.97 2.85
C GLY A 70 -16.25 -21.83 2.51
N LEU A 71 -15.60 -21.86 1.33
CA LEU A 71 -14.71 -20.78 0.88
C LEU A 71 -15.49 -19.47 0.65
N THR A 72 -16.70 -19.57 0.11
CA THR A 72 -17.58 -18.41 -0.09
C THR A 72 -17.92 -17.75 1.23
N GLN A 73 -18.28 -18.53 2.25
CA GLN A 73 -18.58 -18.00 3.58
C GLN A 73 -17.33 -17.39 4.23
N ALA A 74 -16.17 -18.03 4.12
CA ALA A 74 -14.90 -17.48 4.60
C ALA A 74 -14.56 -16.14 3.93
N ALA A 75 -14.72 -16.05 2.59
CA ALA A 75 -14.50 -14.82 1.85
C ALA A 75 -15.48 -13.70 2.24
N ARG A 76 -16.75 -14.02 2.53
CA ARG A 76 -17.74 -13.05 3.05
C ARG A 76 -17.36 -12.53 4.43
N VAL A 77 -16.97 -13.41 5.35
CA VAL A 77 -16.51 -13.01 6.69
C VAL A 77 -15.29 -12.10 6.57
N LEU A 78 -14.33 -12.48 5.73
CA LEU A 78 -13.13 -11.67 5.49
C LEU A 78 -13.50 -10.29 4.91
N ALA A 79 -14.46 -10.22 3.99
CA ALA A 79 -14.95 -8.97 3.43
C ALA A 79 -15.56 -8.03 4.50
N VAL A 80 -16.29 -8.58 5.45
CA VAL A 80 -16.88 -7.80 6.57
C VAL A 80 -15.77 -7.30 7.51
N VAL A 81 -14.88 -8.20 7.94
CA VAL A 81 -13.79 -7.86 8.88
C VAL A 81 -12.80 -6.86 8.27
N ALA A 82 -12.47 -7.04 7.00
CA ALA A 82 -11.56 -6.17 6.26
C ALA A 82 -12.25 -4.95 5.61
N GLY A 83 -13.56 -4.82 5.79
CA GLY A 83 -14.39 -3.79 5.16
C GLY A 83 -14.48 -2.48 5.94
N ALA A 84 -15.44 -1.65 5.55
CA ALA A 84 -15.61 -0.28 6.05
C ALA A 84 -15.91 -0.17 7.56
N GLY A 85 -16.41 -1.23 8.19
CA GLY A 85 -16.64 -1.25 9.65
C GLY A 85 -15.48 -1.88 10.41
N GLY A 86 -15.01 -3.04 9.97
CA GLY A 86 -14.00 -3.83 10.71
C GLY A 86 -12.61 -3.22 10.69
N LEU A 87 -12.12 -2.81 9.51
CA LEU A 87 -10.75 -2.30 9.39
C LEU A 87 -10.52 -0.96 10.11
N PRO A 88 -11.42 0.04 10.09
CA PRO A 88 -11.28 1.23 10.92
C PRO A 88 -11.22 0.89 12.41
N LEU A 89 -12.06 -0.03 12.89
CA LEU A 89 -12.03 -0.49 14.27
C LEU A 89 -10.67 -1.12 14.63
N LEU A 90 -10.18 -2.04 13.79
CA LEU A 90 -8.85 -2.63 13.96
C LEU A 90 -7.75 -1.57 13.97
N THR A 91 -7.83 -0.61 13.05
CA THR A 91 -6.87 0.51 12.96
C THR A 91 -6.85 1.33 14.24
N LEU A 92 -8.02 1.67 14.79
CA LEU A 92 -8.13 2.43 16.03
C LEU A 92 -7.62 1.63 17.25
N LEU A 93 -7.92 0.34 17.34
CA LEU A 93 -7.42 -0.54 18.40
C LEU A 93 -5.88 -0.63 18.38
N PHE A 94 -5.29 -0.86 17.20
CA PHE A 94 -3.85 -0.88 17.05
C PHE A 94 -3.20 0.50 17.28
N ALA A 95 -3.82 1.57 16.81
CA ALA A 95 -3.35 2.93 17.07
C ALA A 95 -3.39 3.27 18.57
N TRP A 96 -4.46 2.87 19.28
CA TRP A 96 -4.55 3.03 20.73
C TRP A 96 -3.46 2.23 21.48
N ALA A 97 -3.20 0.99 21.06
CA ALA A 97 -2.12 0.20 21.63
C ALA A 97 -0.74 0.81 21.35
N LEU A 98 -0.53 1.31 20.12
CA LEU A 98 0.70 1.99 19.72
C LEU A 98 0.90 3.33 20.45
N ARG A 99 -0.16 4.06 20.77
CA ARG A 99 -0.10 5.33 21.49
C ARG A 99 0.58 5.22 22.85
N ARG A 100 0.39 4.08 23.52
CA ARG A 100 1.07 3.75 24.79
C ARG A 100 2.60 3.62 24.62
N ARG A 101 3.07 3.45 23.39
CA ARG A 101 4.49 3.26 23.01
C ARG A 101 5.07 4.42 22.20
N GLY A 102 4.24 5.46 21.87
CA GLY A 102 4.67 6.65 21.16
C GLY A 102 3.62 7.15 20.16
N ASP A 103 3.20 8.39 20.32
CA ASP A 103 2.14 9.00 19.50
C ASP A 103 2.46 9.01 18.00
N VAL A 104 3.73 9.10 17.60
CA VAL A 104 4.11 9.16 16.18
C VAL A 104 3.80 7.86 15.42
N HIS A 105 3.90 6.69 16.06
CA HIS A 105 3.59 5.40 15.44
C HIS A 105 2.07 5.23 15.27
N ALA A 106 1.29 5.67 16.25
CA ALA A 106 -0.16 5.69 16.16
C ALA A 106 -0.63 6.63 15.05
N ALA A 107 -0.09 7.85 14.99
CA ALA A 107 -0.39 8.82 13.94
C ALA A 107 -0.02 8.29 12.55
N PHE A 108 1.14 7.65 12.41
CA PHE A 108 1.56 7.03 11.16
C PHE A 108 0.58 5.97 10.67
N LEU A 109 0.13 5.06 11.56
CA LEU A 109 -0.85 4.02 11.21
C LEU A 109 -2.17 4.64 10.75
N VAL A 110 -2.71 5.59 11.51
CA VAL A 110 -3.97 6.27 11.16
C VAL A 110 -3.86 7.01 9.84
N LEU A 111 -2.79 7.78 9.62
CA LEU A 111 -2.57 8.52 8.38
C LEU A 111 -2.35 7.59 7.18
N ALA A 112 -1.69 6.45 7.37
CA ALA A 112 -1.51 5.47 6.30
C ALA A 112 -2.86 4.92 5.83
N VAL A 113 -3.72 4.52 6.76
CA VAL A 113 -5.04 3.94 6.45
C VAL A 113 -6.02 4.99 5.94
N ALA A 114 -6.15 6.13 6.64
CA ALA A 114 -7.06 7.20 6.25
C ALA A 114 -6.68 7.81 4.88
N GLY A 115 -5.39 8.04 4.64
CA GLY A 115 -4.91 8.56 3.37
C GLY A 115 -5.12 7.56 2.22
N ALA A 116 -4.89 6.25 2.45
CA ALA A 116 -5.22 5.23 1.46
C ALA A 116 -6.72 5.20 1.14
N THR A 117 -7.58 5.36 2.16
CA THR A 117 -9.04 5.46 1.96
C THR A 117 -9.40 6.68 1.12
N LEU A 118 -8.86 7.84 1.45
CA LEU A 118 -9.10 9.07 0.69
C LEU A 118 -8.64 8.95 -0.77
N LEU A 119 -7.41 8.46 -0.98
CA LEU A 119 -6.86 8.25 -2.32
C LEU A 119 -7.69 7.26 -3.13
N ASN A 120 -8.22 6.20 -2.49
CA ASN A 120 -9.11 5.25 -3.15
C ASN A 120 -10.42 5.90 -3.62
N VAL A 121 -11.05 6.73 -2.77
CA VAL A 121 -12.28 7.46 -3.13
C VAL A 121 -12.01 8.40 -4.31
N LEU A 122 -10.91 9.17 -4.25
CA LEU A 122 -10.54 10.09 -5.33
C LEU A 122 -10.26 9.34 -6.64
N ALA A 123 -9.51 8.23 -6.58
CA ALA A 123 -9.24 7.41 -7.77
C ALA A 123 -10.53 6.85 -8.38
N LYS A 124 -11.48 6.38 -7.59
CA LYS A 124 -12.78 5.90 -8.08
C LYS A 124 -13.57 6.99 -8.81
N LEU A 125 -13.49 8.24 -8.32
CA LEU A 125 -14.12 9.39 -8.96
C LEU A 125 -13.43 9.83 -10.26
N VAL A 126 -12.20 9.37 -10.52
CA VAL A 126 -11.47 9.66 -11.76
C VAL A 126 -11.68 8.56 -12.79
N PHE A 127 -11.52 7.30 -12.39
CA PHE A 127 -11.46 6.17 -13.33
C PHE A 127 -12.83 5.60 -13.71
N HIS A 128 -13.84 5.70 -12.88
CA HIS A 128 -15.23 5.26 -13.13
C HIS A 128 -15.34 3.83 -13.73
N ARG A 129 -14.38 2.93 -13.47
CA ARG A 129 -14.41 1.57 -14.02
C ARG A 129 -15.64 0.82 -13.52
N PRO A 130 -16.47 0.23 -14.40
CA PRO A 130 -17.58 -0.63 -13.98
C PRO A 130 -17.04 -1.87 -13.25
N ARG A 131 -17.87 -2.46 -12.40
CA ARG A 131 -17.55 -3.74 -11.74
C ARG A 131 -17.70 -4.91 -12.70
N PRO A 132 -17.10 -6.07 -12.37
CA PRO A 132 -17.39 -7.32 -13.06
C PRO A 132 -18.90 -7.59 -13.12
N ASP A 133 -19.31 -8.42 -14.09
CA ASP A 133 -20.70 -8.81 -14.29
C ASP A 133 -21.35 -9.30 -12.99
N GLU A 134 -22.52 -8.77 -12.66
CA GLU A 134 -23.28 -9.16 -11.47
C GLU A 134 -23.64 -10.65 -11.45
N LEU A 135 -23.73 -11.31 -12.61
CA LEU A 135 -23.93 -12.76 -12.70
C LEU A 135 -22.77 -13.57 -12.12
N LEU A 136 -21.57 -13.01 -12.14
CA LEU A 136 -20.37 -13.62 -11.55
C LEU A 136 -20.17 -13.20 -10.09
N ALA A 137 -20.85 -12.16 -9.63
CA ALA A 137 -20.67 -11.62 -8.29
C ALA A 137 -21.49 -12.41 -7.25
N VAL A 138 -20.83 -12.79 -6.16
CA VAL A 138 -21.49 -13.41 -4.98
C VAL A 138 -22.13 -12.37 -4.07
N LEU A 139 -21.65 -11.12 -4.18
CA LEU A 139 -22.12 -9.96 -3.42
C LEU A 139 -22.34 -8.80 -4.38
N SER A 140 -23.40 -8.05 -4.18
CA SER A 140 -23.55 -6.74 -4.83
C SER A 140 -22.83 -5.67 -4.01
N GLU A 141 -21.97 -4.91 -4.66
CA GLU A 141 -21.28 -3.76 -4.05
C GLU A 141 -21.50 -2.52 -4.87
N PRO A 142 -21.92 -1.40 -4.27
CA PRO A 142 -22.16 -0.17 -4.99
C PRO A 142 -20.86 0.50 -5.46
N GLY A 143 -20.98 1.35 -6.48
CA GLY A 143 -19.92 2.22 -6.97
C GLY A 143 -18.88 1.53 -7.87
N PHE A 144 -17.80 2.23 -8.15
CA PHE A 144 -16.79 1.86 -9.14
C PHE A 144 -15.83 0.78 -8.65
N SER A 145 -15.24 0.06 -9.61
CA SER A 145 -14.37 -1.08 -9.33
C SER A 145 -12.93 -0.66 -9.02
N PHE A 146 -12.37 0.27 -9.79
CA PHE A 146 -10.92 0.60 -9.75
C PHE A 146 -10.59 1.82 -8.89
N PRO A 147 -9.52 1.73 -8.10
CA PRO A 147 -8.87 0.52 -7.62
C PRO A 147 -9.67 -0.17 -6.50
N SER A 148 -9.33 -1.42 -6.15
CA SER A 148 -10.01 -2.14 -5.06
C SER A 148 -9.73 -1.49 -3.71
N GLY A 149 -10.80 -0.98 -3.06
CA GLY A 149 -10.69 -0.31 -1.75
C GLY A 149 -10.26 -1.28 -0.65
N HIS A 150 -10.83 -2.49 -0.60
CA HIS A 150 -10.43 -3.52 0.35
C HIS A 150 -8.94 -3.86 0.21
N ALA A 151 -8.46 -4.13 -1.01
CA ALA A 151 -7.05 -4.43 -1.25
C ALA A 151 -6.15 -3.26 -0.83
N MET A 152 -6.49 -2.04 -1.25
CA MET A 152 -5.71 -0.84 -1.00
C MET A 152 -5.59 -0.52 0.50
N VAL A 153 -6.69 -0.46 1.21
CA VAL A 153 -6.70 0.00 2.60
C VAL A 153 -6.11 -1.06 3.55
N ASN A 154 -6.34 -2.36 3.28
CA ASN A 154 -5.73 -3.44 4.06
C ASN A 154 -4.23 -3.60 3.79
N ALA A 155 -3.76 -3.37 2.58
CA ALA A 155 -2.33 -3.31 2.29
C ALA A 155 -1.66 -2.12 3.01
N ALA A 156 -2.31 -0.96 3.04
CA ALA A 156 -1.82 0.20 3.78
C ALA A 156 -1.71 -0.09 5.29
N PHE A 157 -2.71 -0.75 5.88
CA PHE A 157 -2.69 -1.18 7.27
C PHE A 157 -1.52 -2.14 7.56
N GLY A 158 -1.38 -3.21 6.76
CA GLY A 158 -0.32 -4.20 6.92
C GLY A 158 1.08 -3.62 6.77
N LEU A 159 1.30 -2.80 5.72
CA LEU A 159 2.57 -2.11 5.48
C LEU A 159 2.91 -1.12 6.60
N ALA A 160 1.92 -0.37 7.10
CA ALA A 160 2.15 0.57 8.19
C ALA A 160 2.56 -0.13 9.48
N LEU A 161 1.93 -1.25 9.84
CA LEU A 161 2.34 -2.08 10.98
C LEU A 161 3.76 -2.62 10.78
N ALA A 162 4.06 -3.20 9.62
CA ALA A 162 5.37 -3.73 9.30
C ALA A 162 6.48 -2.66 9.45
N LEU A 163 6.24 -1.45 8.94
CA LEU A 163 7.19 -0.34 9.02
C LEU A 163 7.32 0.22 10.44
N ALA A 164 6.22 0.32 11.20
CA ALA A 164 6.24 0.76 12.59
C ALA A 164 7.10 -0.17 13.46
N PHE A 165 7.01 -1.48 13.25
CA PHE A 165 7.71 -2.49 14.05
C PHE A 165 9.00 -3.03 13.43
N ARG A 166 9.43 -2.57 12.26
CA ARG A 166 10.53 -3.12 11.44
C ARG A 166 11.87 -3.33 12.18
N ARG A 167 12.08 -2.64 13.29
CA ARG A 167 13.32 -2.73 14.12
C ARG A 167 13.10 -3.48 15.43
N SER A 168 11.90 -3.99 15.68
CA SER A 168 11.59 -4.82 16.85
C SER A 168 11.64 -6.30 16.49
N ARG A 169 11.65 -7.17 17.51
CA ARG A 169 11.52 -8.62 17.30
C ARG A 169 10.19 -9.01 16.63
N ALA A 170 9.14 -8.21 16.82
CA ALA A 170 7.84 -8.40 16.18
C ALA A 170 7.81 -7.91 14.71
N GLY A 171 8.85 -7.22 14.23
CA GLY A 171 8.84 -6.59 12.90
C GLY A 171 8.65 -7.57 11.76
N TRP A 172 9.38 -8.67 11.75
CA TRP A 172 9.26 -9.68 10.72
C TRP A 172 7.93 -10.45 10.77
N PRO A 173 7.46 -10.97 11.92
CA PRO A 173 6.13 -11.58 12.01
C PRO A 173 5.00 -10.65 11.59
N LEU A 174 5.04 -9.38 11.97
CA LEU A 174 4.03 -8.39 11.58
C LEU A 174 4.09 -8.05 10.08
N ALA A 175 5.29 -8.02 9.49
CA ALA A 175 5.43 -7.84 8.06
C ALA A 175 4.84 -9.03 7.29
N ALA A 176 5.16 -10.26 7.69
CA ALA A 176 4.60 -11.47 7.11
C ALA A 176 3.07 -11.53 7.27
N PHE A 177 2.55 -11.22 8.47
CA PHE A 177 1.11 -11.11 8.71
C PHE A 177 0.47 -10.07 7.79
N GLY A 178 1.03 -8.86 7.71
CA GLY A 178 0.49 -7.78 6.89
C GLY A 178 0.42 -8.11 5.40
N VAL A 179 1.47 -8.77 4.88
CA VAL A 179 1.49 -9.24 3.49
C VAL A 179 0.44 -10.33 3.27
N LEU A 180 0.41 -11.36 4.13
CA LEU A 180 -0.55 -12.45 4.02
C LEU A 180 -1.99 -11.94 4.14
N TRP A 181 -2.26 -11.06 5.09
CA TRP A 181 -3.55 -10.41 5.28
C TRP A 181 -4.00 -9.68 4.02
N ALA A 182 -3.15 -8.81 3.47
CA ALA A 182 -3.46 -8.05 2.25
C ALA A 182 -3.75 -8.97 1.07
N LEU A 183 -2.93 -10.02 0.88
CA LEU A 183 -3.14 -11.01 -0.20
C LEU A 183 -4.44 -11.77 -0.02
N LEU A 184 -4.77 -12.27 1.18
CA LEU A 184 -6.01 -12.97 1.46
C LEU A 184 -7.23 -12.09 1.21
N VAL A 185 -7.17 -10.84 1.66
CA VAL A 185 -8.23 -9.86 1.39
C VAL A 185 -8.36 -9.61 -0.10
N GLY A 186 -7.26 -9.35 -0.82
CA GLY A 186 -7.29 -9.11 -2.27
C GLY A 186 -7.86 -10.30 -3.04
N VAL A 187 -7.37 -11.51 -2.77
CA VAL A 187 -7.88 -12.76 -3.37
C VAL A 187 -9.38 -12.96 -3.08
N SER A 188 -9.83 -12.65 -1.87
CA SER A 188 -11.25 -12.76 -1.51
C SER A 188 -12.13 -11.87 -2.39
N ARG A 189 -11.64 -10.70 -2.83
CA ARG A 189 -12.40 -9.78 -3.70
C ARG A 189 -12.58 -10.35 -5.10
N ASN A 190 -11.53 -10.98 -5.65
CA ASN A 190 -11.61 -11.69 -6.94
C ASN A 190 -12.48 -12.93 -6.84
N TYR A 191 -12.32 -13.72 -5.75
CA TYR A 191 -13.13 -14.92 -5.51
C TYR A 191 -14.63 -14.59 -5.41
N LEU A 192 -14.98 -13.49 -4.75
CA LEU A 192 -16.37 -13.03 -4.65
C LEU A 192 -16.89 -12.40 -5.96
N GLY A 193 -16.03 -12.15 -6.95
CA GLY A 193 -16.39 -11.59 -8.26
C GLY A 193 -16.72 -10.09 -8.23
N VAL A 194 -16.32 -9.36 -7.20
CA VAL A 194 -16.68 -7.94 -7.02
C VAL A 194 -15.61 -6.95 -7.51
N HIS A 195 -14.40 -7.45 -7.78
CA HIS A 195 -13.29 -6.70 -8.35
C HIS A 195 -12.50 -7.53 -9.34
N TYR A 196 -12.00 -6.87 -10.37
CA TYR A 196 -11.02 -7.47 -11.27
C TYR A 196 -9.67 -7.68 -10.56
N PRO A 197 -8.88 -8.71 -10.95
CA PRO A 197 -7.53 -8.90 -10.42
C PRO A 197 -6.61 -7.67 -10.59
N SER A 198 -6.71 -6.95 -11.71
CA SER A 198 -6.00 -5.70 -11.93
C SER A 198 -6.38 -4.58 -10.95
N ASP A 199 -7.65 -4.52 -10.49
CA ASP A 199 -8.06 -3.56 -9.45
C ASP A 199 -7.35 -3.83 -8.11
N VAL A 200 -7.20 -5.12 -7.78
CA VAL A 200 -6.51 -5.56 -6.55
C VAL A 200 -5.03 -5.22 -6.62
N LEU A 201 -4.38 -5.53 -7.76
CA LEU A 201 -2.98 -5.22 -7.99
C LEU A 201 -2.72 -3.71 -7.92
N ALA A 202 -3.57 -2.90 -8.56
CA ALA A 202 -3.49 -1.45 -8.49
C ALA A 202 -3.65 -0.94 -7.05
N GLY A 203 -4.55 -1.52 -6.27
CA GLY A 203 -4.71 -1.21 -4.84
C GLY A 203 -3.42 -1.46 -4.04
N PHE A 204 -2.72 -2.57 -4.29
CA PHE A 204 -1.45 -2.89 -3.64
C PHE A 204 -0.34 -1.91 -4.05
N LEU A 205 -0.24 -1.56 -5.33
CA LEU A 205 0.75 -0.62 -5.83
C LEU A 205 0.54 0.79 -5.27
N ALA A 206 -0.69 1.29 -5.31
CA ALA A 206 -1.04 2.59 -4.76
C ALA A 206 -0.75 2.67 -3.25
N SER A 207 -1.08 1.62 -2.49
CA SER A 207 -0.79 1.56 -1.05
C SER A 207 0.69 1.54 -0.77
N THR A 208 1.47 0.80 -1.56
CA THR A 208 2.92 0.73 -1.41
C THR A 208 3.53 2.12 -1.61
N ALA A 209 3.19 2.80 -2.71
CA ALA A 209 3.67 4.15 -2.98
C ALA A 209 3.29 5.14 -1.87
N TRP A 210 2.02 5.11 -1.43
CA TRP A 210 1.49 5.99 -0.39
C TRP A 210 2.19 5.79 0.95
N VAL A 211 2.19 4.55 1.47
CA VAL A 211 2.69 4.24 2.81
C VAL A 211 4.20 4.45 2.92
N PHE A 212 4.97 4.06 1.90
CA PHE A 212 6.41 4.33 1.89
C PHE A 212 6.71 5.83 1.72
N GLY A 213 5.96 6.55 0.88
CA GLY A 213 6.05 8.01 0.76
C GLY A 213 5.80 8.71 2.10
N LEU A 214 4.72 8.33 2.78
CA LEU A 214 4.38 8.82 4.12
C LEU A 214 5.47 8.47 5.14
N TYR A 215 5.97 7.24 5.14
CA TYR A 215 7.03 6.80 6.04
C TYR A 215 8.34 7.57 5.84
N LEU A 216 8.72 7.83 4.58
CA LEU A 216 9.94 8.58 4.27
C LEU A 216 9.83 10.05 4.69
N THR A 217 8.69 10.68 4.47
CA THR A 217 8.42 12.08 4.84
C THR A 217 8.29 12.26 6.35
N MET A 218 7.45 11.46 7.00
CA MET A 218 7.30 11.49 8.46
C MET A 218 8.60 11.13 9.17
N GLY A 219 9.32 10.12 8.72
CA GLY A 219 10.57 9.69 9.32
C GLY A 219 11.74 10.70 9.18
N ARG A 220 11.61 11.68 8.28
CA ARG A 220 12.51 12.84 8.23
C ARG A 220 12.17 13.86 9.33
N ARG A 221 10.88 14.14 9.49
CA ARG A 221 10.36 15.16 10.42
C ARG A 221 10.31 14.65 11.87
N TRP A 222 10.05 13.36 12.07
CA TRP A 222 9.97 12.69 13.37
C TRP A 222 10.87 11.45 13.40
N PRO A 223 12.17 11.60 13.78
CA PRO A 223 13.10 10.46 13.80
C PRO A 223 12.67 9.32 14.73
N ALA A 224 11.80 9.60 15.72
CA ALA A 224 11.20 8.59 16.59
C ALA A 224 10.49 7.48 15.82
N LEU A 225 9.84 7.78 14.69
CA LEU A 225 9.18 6.79 13.83
C LEU A 225 10.15 5.71 13.30
N ARG A 226 11.44 6.02 13.24
CA ARG A 226 12.48 5.09 12.79
C ARG A 226 13.03 4.21 13.89
N ARG A 227 12.67 4.46 15.15
CA ARG A 227 13.01 3.64 16.30
C ARG A 227 11.91 2.61 16.53
N PRO A 228 12.20 1.44 17.16
CA PRO A 228 11.13 0.54 17.54
C PRO A 228 10.23 1.23 18.57
N PRO A 229 8.92 0.99 18.56
CA PRO A 229 8.05 1.39 19.66
C PRO A 229 8.54 0.66 20.93
N VAL A 230 8.79 1.43 21.99
CA VAL A 230 9.33 0.94 23.28
C VAL A 230 8.30 0.12 24.02
#